data_e8627a030065b16b9388fb62af791cee
#
_entry.id   e8627a030065b16b9388fb62af791cee
#
_cell.length_a   1.000
_cell.length_b   1.000
_cell.length_c   1.000
_cell.angle_alpha   90.00
_cell.angle_beta   90.00
_cell.angle_gamma   90.00
#
_symmetry.space_group_name_H-M   'P 1'
#
loop_
_entity.id
_entity.type
_entity.pdbx_description
1 polymer ?
#
loop_
_entity_poly.entity_id
_entity_poly.type
_entity_poly.pdbx_seq_one_letter_code
_entity_poly.pdbx_strand_id
1 'polypeptide(L)'
;MKKILLVLLAAVCCAPAYAAQDEALNFYQRQALMRGDGSRADRAFASALARETKLWAAQHPQNDELKTALLMQADYNLRAGNDAEALMALYQVRFYFPSAQDLTLLSSSVEQAMESINRGQKGQALKLLAVNTEGMTREQQQAVLLETLVKGNLKGTYEPVNDLFDAFFLSYPNSNLTDKLTLLQGDWHRQNGNYNAAVLAYKKVNELLPNTPYKAASLRMTADVYAGDLEDYETAAALYAQVLKQYPDSNETGVVYKHLAVMEENRKDYAAAMGWYDKAIAALGQRPAAYEAWTGKADVLQKNKDYQAAYNTLLQAAELFKEDESKYVSALEQAAELAQRRLKNPSLRAGALEKVLLAYPAAQSAPQVLYDLGYTYEQMGKNAQAEETYKRLIINYPTDKYASRAQSRLSRLEK
;
A
#
# COMPACT_ATOMS: atom_id res chain seq x y z
N MET A 1 27.72 -17.97 9.04
CA MET A 1 27.23 -18.76 7.89
C MET A 1 27.23 -20.29 8.18
N LYS A 2 28.36 -20.93 8.57
CA LYS A 2 28.37 -22.40 8.87
C LYS A 2 27.41 -22.87 9.97
N LYS A 3 27.08 -22.04 10.98
CA LYS A 3 26.20 -22.44 12.11
C LYS A 3 24.72 -22.49 11.79
N ILE A 4 24.22 -21.64 10.83
CA ILE A 4 22.80 -21.63 10.43
C ILE A 4 22.48 -22.86 9.58
N LEU A 5 23.40 -23.24 8.71
CA LEU A 5 23.28 -24.47 7.89
C LEU A 5 23.24 -25.74 8.74
N LEU A 6 23.98 -25.79 9.85
CA LEU A 6 23.97 -26.93 10.76
C LEU A 6 22.66 -27.10 11.53
N VAL A 7 21.96 -26.01 11.85
CA VAL A 7 20.66 -26.07 12.53
C VAL A 7 19.56 -26.55 11.58
N LEU A 8 19.58 -26.11 10.31
CA LEU A 8 18.66 -26.63 9.28
C LEU A 8 18.91 -28.11 8.98
N LEU A 9 20.15 -28.55 8.88
CA LEU A 9 20.54 -29.96 8.70
C LEU A 9 20.15 -30.82 9.91
N ALA A 10 20.30 -30.33 11.15
CA ALA A 10 19.94 -31.06 12.33
C ALA A 10 18.42 -31.28 12.49
N ALA A 11 17.60 -30.30 12.12
CA ALA A 11 16.14 -30.43 12.14
C ALA A 11 15.63 -31.43 11.10
N VAL A 12 16.37 -31.69 10.04
CA VAL A 12 16.03 -32.57 8.94
C VAL A 12 16.48 -34.04 9.20
N CYS A 13 17.52 -34.23 10.02
CA CYS A 13 18.03 -35.58 10.30
C CYS A 13 17.18 -36.42 11.26
N CYS A 14 16.07 -35.90 11.81
CA CYS A 14 15.28 -36.57 12.84
C CYS A 14 13.88 -37.03 12.43
N ALA A 15 13.52 -37.05 11.14
CA ALA A 15 12.19 -37.47 10.66
C ALA A 15 12.19 -38.98 10.29
N PRO A 16 11.20 -39.77 10.78
CA PRO A 16 11.10 -41.17 10.45
C PRO A 16 10.49 -41.41 9.06
N ALA A 17 10.99 -42.43 8.45
CA ALA A 17 10.79 -42.90 7.11
C ALA A 17 9.47 -43.62 6.85
N TYR A 18 8.88 -43.42 5.65
CA TYR A 18 8.45 -44.49 4.75
C TYR A 18 7.92 -43.91 3.41
N ALA A 19 8.32 -44.48 2.31
CA ALA A 19 7.85 -44.31 0.90
C ALA A 19 8.02 -42.94 0.19
N ALA A 20 7.96 -41.76 0.88
CA ALA A 20 8.39 -40.49 0.31
C ALA A 20 9.93 -40.26 0.43
N GLN A 21 10.61 -41.24 0.97
CA GLN A 21 12.05 -41.23 1.27
C GLN A 21 12.92 -41.09 0.01
N ASP A 22 12.52 -41.67 -1.12
CA ASP A 22 13.41 -41.71 -2.27
C ASP A 22 13.59 -40.38 -2.98
N GLU A 23 12.55 -39.53 -3.00
CA GLU A 23 12.65 -38.20 -3.63
C GLU A 23 13.32 -37.15 -2.72
N ALA A 24 12.96 -37.10 -1.45
CA ALA A 24 13.62 -36.24 -0.48
C ALA A 24 15.09 -36.62 -0.28
N LEU A 25 15.41 -37.91 -0.24
CA LEU A 25 16.77 -38.44 -0.17
C LEU A 25 17.61 -37.98 -1.39
N ASN A 26 17.00 -37.94 -2.57
CA ASN A 26 17.65 -37.41 -3.78
C ASN A 26 18.07 -35.94 -3.65
N PHE A 27 17.28 -35.08 -3.03
CA PHE A 27 17.68 -33.70 -2.79
C PHE A 27 18.87 -33.61 -1.85
N TYR A 28 18.88 -34.35 -0.75
CA TYR A 28 20.01 -34.37 0.20
C TYR A 28 21.30 -34.94 -0.41
N GLN A 29 21.21 -36.00 -1.18
CA GLN A 29 22.36 -36.59 -1.87
C GLN A 29 22.94 -35.61 -2.90
N ARG A 30 22.10 -34.90 -3.64
CA ARG A 30 22.54 -33.88 -4.59
C ARG A 30 23.13 -32.67 -3.88
N GLN A 31 22.56 -32.24 -2.74
CA GLN A 31 23.13 -31.16 -1.93
C GLN A 31 24.57 -31.48 -1.47
N ALA A 32 24.87 -32.74 -1.15
CA ALA A 32 26.21 -33.17 -0.76
C ALA A 32 27.25 -33.03 -1.90
N LEU A 33 26.81 -32.91 -3.16
CA LEU A 33 27.68 -32.68 -4.31
C LEU A 33 28.05 -31.21 -4.50
N MET A 34 27.39 -30.28 -3.79
CA MET A 34 27.75 -28.86 -3.80
C MET A 34 29.10 -28.64 -3.14
N ARG A 35 30.00 -27.96 -3.81
CA ARG A 35 31.32 -27.61 -3.29
C ARG A 35 31.27 -26.54 -2.23
N GLY A 36 30.25 -25.67 -2.30
CA GLY A 36 30.07 -24.56 -1.36
C GLY A 36 31.09 -23.42 -1.54
N ASP A 37 31.81 -23.41 -2.67
CA ASP A 37 32.85 -22.43 -2.99
C ASP A 37 32.32 -21.19 -3.72
N GLY A 38 31.02 -21.14 -4.02
CA GLY A 38 30.36 -20.05 -4.72
C GLY A 38 30.78 -19.91 -6.19
N SER A 39 31.42 -20.94 -6.77
CA SER A 39 31.80 -20.95 -8.18
C SER A 39 30.58 -20.86 -9.11
N ARG A 40 30.81 -20.54 -10.40
CA ARG A 40 29.75 -20.52 -11.41
C ARG A 40 29.06 -21.89 -11.54
N ALA A 41 29.83 -22.98 -11.44
CA ALA A 41 29.30 -24.34 -11.48
C ALA A 41 28.43 -24.64 -10.25
N ASP A 42 28.85 -24.20 -9.07
CA ASP A 42 28.11 -24.37 -7.81
C ASP A 42 26.78 -23.60 -7.85
N ARG A 43 26.79 -22.35 -8.33
CA ARG A 43 25.56 -21.55 -8.53
C ARG A 43 24.59 -22.16 -9.54
N ALA A 44 25.09 -22.68 -10.66
CA ALA A 44 24.25 -23.34 -11.66
C ALA A 44 23.61 -24.60 -11.10
N PHE A 45 24.34 -25.37 -10.31
CA PHE A 45 23.83 -26.56 -9.62
C PHE A 45 22.78 -26.21 -8.56
N ALA A 46 23.03 -25.18 -7.74
CA ALA A 46 22.06 -24.67 -6.78
C ALA A 46 20.76 -24.21 -7.48
N SER A 47 20.87 -23.50 -8.60
CA SER A 47 19.70 -23.10 -9.41
C SER A 47 18.91 -24.28 -9.94
N ALA A 48 19.56 -25.38 -10.32
CA ALA A 48 18.89 -26.61 -10.76
C ALA A 48 18.14 -27.26 -9.59
N LEU A 49 18.78 -27.38 -8.42
CA LEU A 49 18.13 -27.93 -7.22
C LEU A 49 16.93 -27.07 -6.77
N ALA A 50 17.06 -25.75 -6.82
CA ALA A 50 15.96 -24.85 -6.51
C ALA A 50 14.73 -25.08 -7.39
N ARG A 51 14.95 -25.28 -8.70
CA ARG A 51 13.87 -25.60 -9.66
C ARG A 51 13.22 -26.96 -9.38
N GLU A 52 14.02 -27.99 -9.13
CA GLU A 52 13.50 -29.31 -8.78
C GLU A 52 12.66 -29.27 -7.50
N THR A 53 13.15 -28.57 -6.46
CA THR A 53 12.44 -28.39 -5.20
C THR A 53 11.15 -27.61 -5.37
N LYS A 54 11.14 -26.56 -6.23
CA LYS A 54 9.93 -25.80 -6.59
C LYS A 54 8.89 -26.68 -7.25
N LEU A 55 9.30 -27.52 -8.21
CA LEU A 55 8.41 -28.45 -8.90
C LEU A 55 7.83 -29.50 -7.93
N TRP A 56 8.69 -30.04 -7.06
CA TRP A 56 8.23 -31.01 -6.05
C TRP A 56 7.20 -30.37 -5.10
N ALA A 57 7.47 -29.16 -4.59
CA ALA A 57 6.55 -28.44 -3.72
C ALA A 57 5.19 -28.16 -4.39
N ALA A 58 5.19 -27.83 -5.68
CA ALA A 58 3.98 -27.60 -6.47
C ALA A 58 3.15 -28.88 -6.66
N GLN A 59 3.80 -30.03 -6.79
CA GLN A 59 3.14 -31.34 -6.96
C GLN A 59 2.62 -31.91 -5.63
N HIS A 60 3.21 -31.48 -4.49
CA HIS A 60 2.92 -32.02 -3.15
C HIS A 60 2.46 -30.93 -2.15
N PRO A 61 1.42 -30.14 -2.46
CA PRO A 61 1.04 -28.97 -1.67
C PRO A 61 0.49 -29.28 -0.28
N GLN A 62 0.13 -30.55 -0.03
CA GLN A 62 -0.40 -31.04 1.26
C GLN A 62 0.58 -31.96 2.01
N ASN A 63 1.80 -32.12 1.50
CA ASN A 63 2.78 -33.02 2.12
C ASN A 63 3.37 -32.39 3.39
N ASP A 64 3.61 -33.20 4.41
CA ASP A 64 4.20 -32.77 5.69
C ASP A 64 5.62 -32.20 5.50
N GLU A 65 6.35 -32.62 4.48
CA GLU A 65 7.68 -32.14 4.14
C GLU A 65 7.69 -30.82 3.34
N LEU A 66 6.53 -30.28 2.97
CA LEU A 66 6.44 -29.05 2.18
C LEU A 66 7.22 -27.88 2.83
N LYS A 67 7.16 -27.74 4.16
CA LYS A 67 7.92 -26.71 4.87
C LYS A 67 9.43 -26.86 4.63
N THR A 68 9.92 -28.08 4.75
CA THR A 68 11.33 -28.40 4.51
C THR A 68 11.72 -28.12 3.07
N ALA A 69 10.91 -28.54 2.12
CA ALA A 69 11.15 -28.28 0.70
C ALA A 69 11.22 -26.78 0.38
N LEU A 70 10.31 -25.96 0.93
CA LEU A 70 10.33 -24.50 0.75
C LEU A 70 11.56 -23.85 1.38
N LEU A 71 12.00 -24.30 2.56
CA LEU A 71 13.25 -23.81 3.17
C LEU A 71 14.47 -24.19 2.35
N MET A 72 14.52 -25.42 1.80
CA MET A 72 15.57 -25.85 0.89
C MET A 72 15.57 -25.04 -0.41
N GLN A 73 14.39 -24.81 -0.99
CA GLN A 73 14.24 -23.94 -2.17
C GLN A 73 14.80 -22.55 -1.90
N ALA A 74 14.52 -21.96 -0.74
CA ALA A 74 15.05 -20.66 -0.36
C ALA A 74 16.58 -20.68 -0.25
N ASP A 75 17.16 -21.67 0.43
CA ASP A 75 18.63 -21.82 0.57
C ASP A 75 19.33 -21.98 -0.79
N TYR A 76 18.79 -22.86 -1.65
CA TYR A 76 19.35 -23.06 -2.97
C TYR A 76 19.27 -21.80 -3.85
N ASN A 77 18.17 -21.07 -3.78
CA ASN A 77 18.02 -19.81 -4.52
C ASN A 77 18.99 -18.74 -4.00
N LEU A 78 19.18 -18.59 -2.67
CA LEU A 78 20.18 -17.68 -2.11
C LEU A 78 21.60 -18.02 -2.58
N ARG A 79 21.96 -19.31 -2.64
CA ARG A 79 23.27 -19.77 -3.15
C ARG A 79 23.42 -19.54 -4.64
N ALA A 80 22.35 -19.65 -5.37
CA ALA A 80 22.32 -19.41 -6.82
C ALA A 80 22.38 -17.91 -7.17
N GLY A 81 22.04 -17.02 -6.23
CA GLY A 81 21.86 -15.58 -6.44
C GLY A 81 20.49 -15.23 -7.01
N ASN A 82 19.52 -16.14 -6.87
CA ASN A 82 18.10 -15.93 -7.25
C ASN A 82 17.32 -15.41 -6.03
N ASP A 83 17.72 -14.24 -5.55
CA ASP A 83 17.26 -13.74 -4.24
C ASP A 83 15.76 -13.43 -4.20
N ALA A 84 15.15 -13.05 -5.32
CA ALA A 84 13.71 -12.80 -5.40
C ALA A 84 12.88 -14.09 -5.26
N GLU A 85 13.31 -15.18 -5.88
CA GLU A 85 12.70 -16.51 -5.72
C GLU A 85 12.90 -17.05 -4.30
N ALA A 86 14.09 -16.82 -3.72
CA ALA A 86 14.35 -17.17 -2.34
C ALA A 86 13.38 -16.46 -1.39
N LEU A 87 13.17 -15.17 -1.61
CA LEU A 87 12.24 -14.35 -0.83
C LEU A 87 10.80 -14.89 -0.90
N MET A 88 10.34 -15.30 -2.09
CA MET A 88 9.01 -15.90 -2.24
C MET A 88 8.87 -17.22 -1.48
N ALA A 89 9.88 -18.09 -1.54
CA ALA A 89 9.87 -19.33 -0.78
C ALA A 89 9.84 -19.08 0.74
N LEU A 90 10.58 -18.08 1.25
CA LEU A 90 10.54 -17.67 2.65
C LEU A 90 9.17 -17.16 3.10
N TYR A 91 8.50 -16.34 2.26
CA TYR A 91 7.13 -15.91 2.53
C TYR A 91 6.14 -17.07 2.50
N GLN A 92 6.27 -18.02 1.55
CA GLN A 92 5.44 -19.21 1.54
C GLN A 92 5.60 -20.01 2.85
N VAL A 93 6.82 -20.17 3.36
CA VAL A 93 7.04 -20.80 4.68
C VAL A 93 6.28 -20.05 5.77
N ARG A 94 6.43 -18.73 5.84
CA ARG A 94 5.77 -17.91 6.88
C ARG A 94 4.26 -17.97 6.82
N PHE A 95 3.69 -17.89 5.61
CA PHE A 95 2.24 -17.84 5.42
C PHE A 95 1.59 -19.24 5.54
N TYR A 96 2.28 -20.28 5.09
CA TYR A 96 1.73 -21.63 5.09
C TYR A 96 1.94 -22.35 6.43
N PHE A 97 2.94 -21.95 7.18
CA PHE A 97 3.32 -22.54 8.47
C PHE A 97 3.55 -21.43 9.50
N PRO A 98 2.46 -20.78 9.98
CA PRO A 98 2.54 -19.59 10.82
C PRO A 98 3.02 -19.91 12.24
N SER A 99 4.31 -20.25 12.40
CA SER A 99 4.95 -20.50 13.68
C SER A 99 5.80 -19.32 14.11
N ALA A 100 5.67 -18.89 15.38
CA ALA A 100 6.51 -17.84 15.93
C ALA A 100 7.99 -18.26 16.07
N GLN A 101 8.26 -19.55 16.18
CA GLN A 101 9.63 -20.08 16.35
C GLN A 101 10.51 -19.85 15.12
N ASP A 102 9.90 -19.76 13.93
CA ASP A 102 10.63 -19.57 12.67
C ASP A 102 10.96 -18.10 12.36
N LEU A 103 10.35 -17.14 13.08
CA LEU A 103 10.44 -15.71 12.71
C LEU A 103 11.87 -15.17 12.69
N THR A 104 12.72 -15.57 13.64
CA THR A 104 14.11 -15.08 13.69
C THR A 104 14.91 -15.59 12.49
N LEU A 105 14.76 -16.88 12.15
CA LEU A 105 15.42 -17.46 10.99
C LEU A 105 14.94 -16.83 9.69
N LEU A 106 13.62 -16.71 9.52
CA LEU A 106 13.03 -16.11 8.33
C LEU A 106 13.43 -14.64 8.17
N SER A 107 13.46 -13.88 9.28
CA SER A 107 13.89 -12.47 9.25
C SER A 107 15.31 -12.31 8.75
N SER A 108 16.25 -13.11 9.26
CA SER A 108 17.65 -13.09 8.81
C SER A 108 17.81 -13.44 7.33
N SER A 109 17.08 -14.44 6.85
CA SER A 109 17.13 -14.85 5.45
C SER A 109 16.46 -13.84 4.51
N VAL A 110 15.36 -13.21 4.95
CA VAL A 110 14.71 -12.09 4.23
C VAL A 110 15.63 -10.89 4.13
N GLU A 111 16.32 -10.54 5.21
CA GLU A 111 17.32 -9.47 5.19
C GLU A 111 18.42 -9.74 4.18
N GLN A 112 18.94 -10.99 4.15
CA GLN A 112 19.97 -11.40 3.20
C GLN A 112 19.48 -11.27 1.76
N ALA A 113 18.30 -11.77 1.42
CA ALA A 113 17.72 -11.64 0.08
C ALA A 113 17.56 -10.17 -0.32
N MET A 114 17.05 -9.33 0.59
CA MET A 114 16.80 -7.91 0.32
C MET A 114 18.07 -7.06 0.17
N GLU A 115 19.24 -7.51 0.63
CA GLU A 115 20.50 -6.81 0.36
C GLU A 115 20.80 -6.71 -1.13
N SER A 116 20.48 -7.75 -1.91
CA SER A 116 20.71 -7.79 -3.36
C SER A 116 19.55 -7.22 -4.15
N ILE A 117 18.29 -7.48 -3.72
CA ILE A 117 17.09 -7.06 -4.46
C ILE A 117 16.85 -5.55 -4.32
N ASN A 118 16.65 -5.10 -3.10
CA ASN A 118 16.42 -3.69 -2.78
C ASN A 118 16.64 -3.40 -1.29
N ARG A 119 17.85 -3.04 -0.93
CA ARG A 119 18.24 -2.73 0.45
C ARG A 119 17.35 -1.66 1.11
N GLY A 120 16.88 -0.69 0.34
CA GLY A 120 16.01 0.39 0.84
C GLY A 120 14.63 -0.08 1.33
N GLN A 121 14.16 -1.23 0.85
CA GLN A 121 12.88 -1.82 1.24
C GLN A 121 12.99 -2.95 2.27
N LYS A 122 14.16 -3.21 2.84
CA LYS A 122 14.39 -4.27 3.83
C LYS A 122 13.39 -4.21 5.00
N GLY A 123 13.21 -3.03 5.61
CA GLY A 123 12.26 -2.85 6.71
C GLY A 123 10.80 -3.12 6.30
N GLN A 124 10.43 -2.82 5.05
CA GLN A 124 9.12 -3.14 4.51
C GLN A 124 8.95 -4.63 4.32
N ALA A 125 9.94 -5.31 3.74
CA ALA A 125 9.94 -6.75 3.56
C ALA A 125 9.79 -7.49 4.91
N LEU A 126 10.49 -7.07 5.95
CA LEU A 126 10.35 -7.64 7.29
C LEU A 126 8.95 -7.45 7.89
N LYS A 127 8.30 -6.29 7.64
CA LYS A 127 6.93 -6.06 8.12
C LYS A 127 5.91 -7.04 7.52
N LEU A 128 6.14 -7.55 6.31
CA LEU A 128 5.25 -8.53 5.70
C LEU A 128 5.23 -9.86 6.45
N LEU A 129 6.31 -10.20 7.18
CA LEU A 129 6.36 -11.41 8.04
C LEU A 129 5.43 -11.32 9.26
N ALA A 130 4.94 -10.14 9.62
CA ALA A 130 4.05 -9.96 10.77
C ALA A 130 2.60 -10.44 10.52
N VAL A 131 2.24 -10.71 9.26
CA VAL A 131 0.90 -11.20 8.91
C VAL A 131 0.68 -12.59 9.53
N ASN A 132 -0.45 -12.74 10.23
CA ASN A 132 -0.86 -14.03 10.81
C ASN A 132 -1.92 -14.69 9.93
N THR A 133 -1.68 -15.95 9.58
CA THR A 133 -2.55 -16.79 8.75
C THR A 133 -2.98 -18.06 9.48
N GLU A 134 -2.85 -18.08 10.79
CA GLU A 134 -3.27 -19.21 11.63
C GLU A 134 -4.77 -19.50 11.49
N GLY A 135 -5.13 -20.77 11.41
CA GLY A 135 -6.52 -21.19 11.22
C GLY A 135 -7.08 -21.04 9.79
N MET A 136 -6.32 -20.49 8.85
CA MET A 136 -6.73 -20.35 7.45
C MET A 136 -6.46 -21.65 6.66
N THR A 137 -7.32 -21.92 5.67
CA THR A 137 -7.03 -22.98 4.68
C THR A 137 -5.83 -22.60 3.81
N ARG A 138 -5.21 -23.57 3.13
CA ARG A 138 -4.08 -23.31 2.22
C ARG A 138 -4.45 -22.32 1.11
N GLU A 139 -5.64 -22.42 0.56
CA GLU A 139 -6.17 -21.49 -0.44
C GLU A 139 -6.24 -20.06 0.11
N GLN A 140 -6.78 -19.88 1.31
CA GLN A 140 -6.84 -18.57 1.98
C GLN A 140 -5.45 -18.04 2.31
N GLN A 141 -4.54 -18.88 2.77
CA GLN A 141 -3.15 -18.51 3.05
C GLN A 141 -2.44 -17.99 1.80
N GLN A 142 -2.62 -18.66 0.65
CA GLN A 142 -2.06 -18.20 -0.63
C GLN A 142 -2.68 -16.87 -1.08
N ALA A 143 -3.99 -16.72 -0.96
CA ALA A 143 -4.65 -15.47 -1.31
C ALA A 143 -4.15 -14.30 -0.45
N VAL A 144 -4.03 -14.47 0.87
CA VAL A 144 -3.50 -13.46 1.79
C VAL A 144 -2.03 -13.15 1.51
N LEU A 145 -1.24 -14.15 1.13
CA LEU A 145 0.13 -13.95 0.68
C LEU A 145 0.19 -13.03 -0.54
N LEU A 146 -0.59 -13.31 -1.59
CA LEU A 146 -0.66 -12.49 -2.80
C LEU A 146 -1.11 -11.06 -2.50
N GLU A 147 -2.16 -10.90 -1.70
CA GLU A 147 -2.63 -9.57 -1.26
C GLU A 147 -1.53 -8.79 -0.50
N THR A 148 -0.80 -9.47 0.36
CA THR A 148 0.29 -8.89 1.15
C THR A 148 1.47 -8.46 0.27
N LEU A 149 1.84 -9.29 -0.71
CA LEU A 149 2.94 -9.00 -1.64
C LEU A 149 2.61 -7.81 -2.56
N VAL A 150 1.40 -7.77 -3.12
CA VAL A 150 0.95 -6.65 -3.96
C VAL A 150 0.90 -5.35 -3.16
N LYS A 151 0.35 -5.38 -1.95
CA LYS A 151 0.34 -4.22 -1.04
C LYS A 151 1.76 -3.80 -0.61
N GLY A 152 2.64 -4.77 -0.42
CA GLY A 152 4.04 -4.54 -0.07
C GLY A 152 4.86 -3.92 -1.21
N ASN A 153 4.50 -4.17 -2.46
CA ASN A 153 5.13 -3.62 -3.66
C ASN A 153 6.67 -3.62 -3.59
N LEU A 154 7.24 -4.79 -3.31
CA LEU A 154 8.69 -4.94 -3.25
C LEU A 154 9.26 -4.91 -4.67
N LYS A 155 10.13 -3.95 -4.95
CA LYS A 155 10.78 -3.83 -6.28
C LYS A 155 11.71 -5.01 -6.52
N GLY A 156 11.77 -5.46 -7.78
CA GLY A 156 12.61 -6.61 -8.18
C GLY A 156 11.96 -7.98 -7.95
N THR A 157 10.68 -8.05 -7.55
CA THR A 157 9.95 -9.31 -7.31
C THR A 157 8.84 -9.58 -8.31
N TYR A 158 8.83 -8.85 -9.46
CA TYR A 158 7.71 -8.90 -10.40
C TYR A 158 7.40 -10.33 -10.89
N GLU A 159 8.38 -11.00 -11.49
CA GLU A 159 8.18 -12.34 -12.06
C GLU A 159 7.87 -13.38 -10.98
N PRO A 160 8.62 -13.49 -9.86
CA PRO A 160 8.30 -14.46 -8.82
C PRO A 160 6.91 -14.32 -8.21
N VAL A 161 6.38 -13.08 -8.10
CA VAL A 161 5.00 -12.86 -7.64
C VAL A 161 3.98 -13.29 -8.71
N ASN A 162 4.24 -13.06 -10.00
CA ASN A 162 3.39 -13.59 -11.07
C ASN A 162 3.33 -15.10 -11.06
N ASP A 163 4.46 -15.78 -10.86
CA ASP A 163 4.50 -17.24 -10.70
C ASP A 163 3.58 -17.73 -9.57
N LEU A 164 3.49 -16.96 -8.46
CA LEU A 164 2.58 -17.30 -7.36
C LEU A 164 1.10 -17.12 -7.73
N PHE A 165 0.75 -16.10 -8.54
CA PHE A 165 -0.59 -15.96 -9.08
C PHE A 165 -0.95 -17.13 -9.97
N ASP A 166 -0.08 -17.49 -10.90
CA ASP A 166 -0.30 -18.60 -11.82
C ASP A 166 -0.43 -19.93 -11.07
N ALA A 167 0.41 -20.16 -10.05
CA ALA A 167 0.32 -21.31 -9.18
C ALA A 167 -1.02 -21.38 -8.42
N PHE A 168 -1.55 -20.23 -7.96
CA PHE A 168 -2.86 -20.15 -7.32
C PHE A 168 -3.97 -20.57 -8.29
N PHE A 169 -4.02 -19.97 -9.48
CA PHE A 169 -5.08 -20.25 -10.47
C PHE A 169 -5.03 -21.70 -10.97
N LEU A 170 -3.83 -22.27 -11.07
CA LEU A 170 -3.66 -23.67 -11.44
C LEU A 170 -4.13 -24.62 -10.33
N SER A 171 -3.82 -24.29 -9.07
CA SER A 171 -4.15 -25.14 -7.92
C SER A 171 -5.62 -25.06 -7.52
N TYR A 172 -6.27 -23.94 -7.78
CA TYR A 172 -7.65 -23.66 -7.37
C TYR A 172 -8.50 -23.11 -8.53
N PRO A 173 -8.71 -23.90 -9.62
CA PRO A 173 -9.39 -23.40 -10.82
C PRO A 173 -10.86 -23.00 -10.58
N ASN A 174 -11.47 -23.51 -9.51
CA ASN A 174 -12.86 -23.24 -9.14
C ASN A 174 -12.97 -22.36 -7.87
N SER A 175 -11.90 -21.65 -7.50
CA SER A 175 -11.90 -20.79 -6.32
C SER A 175 -12.88 -19.63 -6.47
N ASN A 176 -13.61 -19.31 -5.41
CA ASN A 176 -14.43 -18.11 -5.33
C ASN A 176 -13.58 -16.82 -5.15
N LEU A 177 -12.27 -16.97 -4.99
CA LEU A 177 -11.32 -15.85 -4.90
C LEU A 177 -10.71 -15.49 -6.26
N THR A 178 -10.95 -16.28 -7.31
CA THR A 178 -10.37 -16.10 -8.66
C THR A 178 -10.63 -14.69 -9.19
N ASP A 179 -11.87 -14.19 -9.07
CA ASP A 179 -12.26 -12.89 -9.58
C ASP A 179 -11.44 -11.77 -8.91
N LYS A 180 -11.41 -11.78 -7.58
CA LYS A 180 -10.68 -10.81 -6.77
C LYS A 180 -9.17 -10.87 -7.05
N LEU A 181 -8.60 -12.07 -7.11
CA LEU A 181 -7.17 -12.24 -7.34
C LEU A 181 -6.75 -11.90 -8.78
N THR A 182 -7.65 -12.07 -9.76
CA THR A 182 -7.39 -11.62 -11.14
C THR A 182 -7.32 -10.08 -11.21
N LEU A 183 -8.19 -9.36 -10.50
CA LEU A 183 -8.07 -7.89 -10.37
C LEU A 183 -6.76 -7.51 -9.67
N LEU A 184 -6.43 -8.19 -8.60
CA LEU A 184 -5.19 -7.95 -7.85
C LEU A 184 -3.93 -8.22 -8.70
N GLN A 185 -3.95 -9.24 -9.57
CA GLN A 185 -2.89 -9.47 -10.55
C GLN A 185 -2.78 -8.30 -11.54
N GLY A 186 -3.91 -7.75 -11.96
CA GLY A 186 -3.93 -6.51 -12.75
C GLY A 186 -3.28 -5.33 -12.04
N ASP A 187 -3.58 -5.13 -10.75
CA ASP A 187 -2.92 -4.11 -9.92
C ASP A 187 -1.41 -4.34 -9.83
N TRP A 188 -0.98 -5.61 -9.67
CA TRP A 188 0.43 -5.97 -9.65
C TRP A 188 1.14 -5.62 -10.96
N HIS A 189 0.53 -5.95 -12.09
CA HIS A 189 1.04 -5.57 -13.41
C HIS A 189 1.15 -4.05 -13.54
N ARG A 190 0.11 -3.31 -13.16
CA ARG A 190 0.08 -1.83 -13.21
C ARG A 190 1.17 -1.19 -12.35
N GLN A 191 1.33 -1.64 -11.10
CA GLN A 191 2.36 -1.13 -10.16
C GLN A 191 3.79 -1.34 -10.67
N ASN A 192 3.98 -2.32 -11.57
CA ASN A 192 5.28 -2.64 -12.18
C ASN A 192 5.42 -2.09 -13.61
N GLY A 193 4.50 -1.22 -14.05
CA GLY A 193 4.56 -0.57 -15.37
C GLY A 193 4.13 -1.44 -16.55
N ASN A 194 3.59 -2.64 -16.27
CA ASN A 194 3.12 -3.55 -17.32
C ASN A 194 1.64 -3.28 -17.64
N TYR A 195 1.35 -2.09 -18.18
CA TYR A 195 0.01 -1.57 -18.35
C TYR A 195 -0.88 -2.42 -19.26
N ASN A 196 -0.33 -2.94 -20.36
CA ASN A 196 -1.09 -3.83 -21.25
C ASN A 196 -1.49 -5.14 -20.56
N ALA A 197 -0.61 -5.71 -19.72
CA ALA A 197 -0.94 -6.89 -18.94
C ALA A 197 -2.01 -6.58 -17.86
N ALA A 198 -1.94 -5.40 -17.25
CA ALA A 198 -2.96 -4.94 -16.32
C ALA A 198 -4.34 -4.83 -16.99
N VAL A 199 -4.41 -4.17 -18.15
CA VAL A 199 -5.64 -4.08 -18.95
C VAL A 199 -6.19 -5.46 -19.30
N LEU A 200 -5.32 -6.38 -19.69
CA LEU A 200 -5.73 -7.76 -20.03
C LEU A 200 -6.31 -8.49 -18.82
N ALA A 201 -5.67 -8.39 -17.67
CA ALA A 201 -6.15 -9.01 -16.42
C ALA A 201 -7.52 -8.43 -16.01
N TYR A 202 -7.70 -7.12 -16.04
CA TYR A 202 -8.99 -6.50 -15.73
C TYR A 202 -10.07 -6.89 -16.74
N LYS A 203 -9.80 -6.88 -18.04
CA LYS A 203 -10.75 -7.31 -19.08
C LYS A 203 -11.16 -8.76 -18.91
N LYS A 204 -10.23 -9.65 -18.52
CA LYS A 204 -10.53 -11.05 -18.22
C LYS A 204 -11.65 -11.19 -17.18
N VAL A 205 -11.63 -10.38 -16.12
CA VAL A 205 -12.70 -10.38 -15.11
C VAL A 205 -14.04 -9.96 -15.70
N ASN A 206 -14.07 -8.95 -16.55
CA ASN A 206 -15.30 -8.46 -17.15
C ASN A 206 -15.89 -9.40 -18.20
N GLU A 207 -15.04 -10.01 -19.03
CA GLU A 207 -15.45 -10.77 -20.22
C GLU A 207 -15.63 -12.27 -19.96
N LEU A 208 -14.76 -12.85 -19.12
CA LEU A 208 -14.72 -14.30 -18.93
C LEU A 208 -15.39 -14.78 -17.64
N LEU A 209 -15.71 -13.88 -16.69
CA LEU A 209 -16.31 -14.21 -15.41
C LEU A 209 -17.75 -13.64 -15.32
N PRO A 210 -18.76 -14.34 -15.88
CA PRO A 210 -20.08 -13.75 -16.14
C PRO A 210 -20.84 -13.34 -14.86
N ASN A 211 -20.61 -14.04 -13.75
CA ASN A 211 -21.34 -13.83 -12.48
C ASN A 211 -20.52 -13.08 -11.42
N THR A 212 -19.40 -12.47 -11.81
CA THR A 212 -18.55 -11.73 -10.87
C THR A 212 -19.23 -10.44 -10.37
N PRO A 213 -19.12 -10.12 -9.07
CA PRO A 213 -19.55 -8.82 -8.54
C PRO A 213 -18.59 -7.67 -8.93
N TYR A 214 -17.45 -7.98 -9.54
CA TYR A 214 -16.36 -7.03 -9.81
C TYR A 214 -16.41 -6.40 -11.21
N LYS A 215 -17.47 -6.59 -12.01
CA LYS A 215 -17.55 -6.04 -13.38
C LYS A 215 -17.37 -4.54 -13.44
N ALA A 216 -18.08 -3.80 -12.59
CA ALA A 216 -17.96 -2.35 -12.53
C ALA A 216 -16.53 -1.90 -12.14
N ALA A 217 -15.94 -2.58 -11.14
CA ALA A 217 -14.56 -2.33 -10.72
C ALA A 217 -13.56 -2.62 -11.85
N SER A 218 -13.71 -3.76 -12.53
CA SER A 218 -12.88 -4.17 -13.66
C SER A 218 -12.89 -3.13 -14.80
N LEU A 219 -14.07 -2.65 -15.20
CA LEU A 219 -14.20 -1.61 -16.22
C LEU A 219 -13.56 -0.30 -15.77
N ARG A 220 -13.81 0.13 -14.52
CA ARG A 220 -13.20 1.34 -13.96
C ARG A 220 -11.68 1.22 -13.91
N MET A 221 -11.14 0.11 -13.40
CA MET A 221 -9.69 -0.10 -13.30
C MET A 221 -9.03 -0.13 -14.69
N THR A 222 -9.71 -0.70 -15.68
CA THR A 222 -9.27 -0.61 -17.09
C THR A 222 -9.22 0.85 -17.56
N ALA A 223 -10.27 1.62 -17.29
CA ALA A 223 -10.33 3.05 -17.65
C ALA A 223 -9.24 3.85 -16.93
N ASP A 224 -8.96 3.53 -15.66
CA ASP A 224 -7.92 4.19 -14.87
C ASP A 224 -6.52 4.01 -15.47
N VAL A 225 -6.22 2.81 -16.03
CA VAL A 225 -4.95 2.57 -16.75
C VAL A 225 -4.88 3.41 -18.03
N TYR A 226 -5.96 3.45 -18.81
CA TYR A 226 -5.98 4.28 -20.02
C TYR A 226 -5.85 5.77 -19.71
N ALA A 227 -6.52 6.26 -18.65
CA ALA A 227 -6.46 7.68 -18.29
C ALA A 227 -5.13 8.11 -17.68
N GLY A 228 -4.57 7.29 -16.79
CA GLY A 228 -3.43 7.71 -15.96
C GLY A 228 -2.08 7.20 -16.43
N ASP A 229 -2.05 6.03 -17.08
CA ASP A 229 -0.80 5.35 -17.40
C ASP A 229 -0.52 5.32 -18.92
N LEU A 230 -1.57 5.25 -19.74
CA LEU A 230 -1.47 5.23 -21.22
C LEU A 230 -1.84 6.56 -21.86
N GLU A 231 -2.39 7.51 -21.10
CA GLU A 231 -2.82 8.85 -21.54
C GLU A 231 -3.85 8.81 -22.68
N ASP A 232 -4.57 7.69 -22.84
CA ASP A 232 -5.68 7.53 -23.80
C ASP A 232 -7.00 7.94 -23.14
N TYR A 233 -7.22 9.24 -23.09
CA TYR A 233 -8.39 9.84 -22.43
C TYR A 233 -9.70 9.53 -23.14
N GLU A 234 -9.68 9.26 -24.46
CA GLU A 234 -10.87 8.91 -25.22
C GLU A 234 -11.40 7.53 -24.82
N THR A 235 -10.53 6.52 -24.85
CA THR A 235 -10.86 5.17 -24.39
C THR A 235 -11.28 5.17 -22.93
N ALA A 236 -10.56 5.89 -22.06
CA ALA A 236 -10.91 6.01 -20.65
C ALA A 236 -12.31 6.59 -20.44
N ALA A 237 -12.64 7.68 -21.12
CA ALA A 237 -13.97 8.32 -21.03
C ALA A 237 -15.09 7.37 -21.48
N ALA A 238 -14.87 6.62 -22.57
CA ALA A 238 -15.83 5.64 -23.07
C ALA A 238 -16.08 4.51 -22.04
N LEU A 239 -15.02 4.00 -21.42
CA LEU A 239 -15.13 2.97 -20.38
C LEU A 239 -15.81 3.50 -19.10
N TYR A 240 -15.50 4.72 -18.66
CA TYR A 240 -16.21 5.35 -17.54
C TYR A 240 -17.68 5.55 -17.84
N ALA A 241 -18.03 6.00 -19.06
CA ALA A 241 -19.43 6.11 -19.47
C ALA A 241 -20.13 4.75 -19.48
N GLN A 242 -19.43 3.68 -19.85
CA GLN A 242 -19.95 2.33 -19.77
C GLN A 242 -20.24 1.90 -18.32
N VAL A 243 -19.36 2.20 -17.36
CA VAL A 243 -19.63 1.94 -15.93
C VAL A 243 -20.89 2.66 -15.49
N LEU A 244 -21.00 3.96 -15.78
CA LEU A 244 -22.16 4.78 -15.37
C LEU A 244 -23.48 4.30 -16.00
N LYS A 245 -23.43 3.78 -17.23
CA LYS A 245 -24.59 3.29 -17.95
C LYS A 245 -25.03 1.90 -17.48
N GLN A 246 -24.08 0.99 -17.27
CA GLN A 246 -24.38 -0.42 -16.98
C GLN A 246 -24.51 -0.70 -15.49
N TYR A 247 -23.83 0.08 -14.64
CA TYR A 247 -23.74 -0.13 -13.20
C TYR A 247 -23.96 1.18 -12.41
N PRO A 248 -25.09 1.89 -12.64
CA PRO A 248 -25.33 3.23 -12.05
C PRO A 248 -25.35 3.20 -10.52
N ASP A 249 -25.79 2.10 -9.92
CA ASP A 249 -25.89 1.91 -8.46
C ASP A 249 -24.66 1.23 -7.85
N SER A 250 -23.60 1.07 -8.63
CA SER A 250 -22.35 0.46 -8.16
C SER A 250 -21.62 1.38 -7.17
N ASN A 251 -20.90 0.75 -6.25
CA ASN A 251 -19.93 1.45 -5.40
C ASN A 251 -18.83 2.19 -6.19
N GLU A 252 -18.61 1.82 -7.45
CA GLU A 252 -17.61 2.43 -8.33
C GLU A 252 -18.08 3.76 -8.93
N THR A 253 -19.39 3.99 -9.02
CA THR A 253 -20.00 5.18 -9.66
C THR A 253 -19.42 6.49 -9.12
N GLY A 254 -19.33 6.62 -7.80
CA GLY A 254 -18.77 7.83 -7.19
C GLY A 254 -17.26 8.00 -7.46
N VAL A 255 -16.52 6.90 -7.55
CA VAL A 255 -15.10 6.90 -7.91
C VAL A 255 -14.92 7.29 -9.38
N VAL A 256 -15.77 6.80 -10.27
CA VAL A 256 -15.79 7.19 -11.69
C VAL A 256 -16.03 8.69 -11.86
N TYR A 257 -17.00 9.26 -11.14
CA TYR A 257 -17.23 10.71 -11.17
C TYR A 257 -16.01 11.51 -10.72
N LYS A 258 -15.29 11.04 -9.69
CA LYS A 258 -14.02 11.65 -9.25
C LYS A 258 -12.96 11.62 -10.37
N HIS A 259 -12.81 10.49 -11.04
CA HIS A 259 -11.82 10.36 -12.13
C HIS A 259 -12.18 11.22 -13.33
N LEU A 260 -13.47 11.32 -13.68
CA LEU A 260 -13.94 12.26 -14.71
C LEU A 260 -13.65 13.72 -14.33
N ALA A 261 -13.81 14.07 -13.05
CA ALA A 261 -13.45 15.40 -12.55
C ALA A 261 -11.95 15.70 -12.75
N VAL A 262 -11.08 14.76 -12.42
CA VAL A 262 -9.61 14.89 -12.63
C VAL A 262 -9.27 15.02 -14.11
N MET A 263 -9.96 14.29 -14.99
CA MET A 263 -9.76 14.42 -16.45
C MET A 263 -10.10 15.81 -16.95
N GLU A 264 -11.23 16.39 -16.53
CA GLU A 264 -11.63 17.75 -16.92
C GLU A 264 -10.71 18.82 -16.28
N GLU A 265 -10.25 18.57 -15.06
CA GLU A 265 -9.24 19.42 -14.42
C GLU A 265 -7.94 19.49 -15.24
N ASN A 266 -7.44 18.34 -15.74
CA ASN A 266 -6.26 18.27 -16.60
C ASN A 266 -6.48 19.02 -17.94
N ARG A 267 -7.72 19.03 -18.45
CA ARG A 267 -8.13 19.83 -19.61
C ARG A 267 -8.31 21.32 -19.29
N LYS A 268 -8.20 21.69 -18.00
CA LYS A 268 -8.46 23.04 -17.47
C LYS A 268 -9.93 23.47 -17.61
N ASP A 269 -10.85 22.56 -17.86
CA ASP A 269 -12.28 22.83 -17.75
C ASP A 269 -12.73 22.71 -16.28
N TYR A 270 -12.44 23.77 -15.52
CA TYR A 270 -12.70 23.79 -14.09
C TYR A 270 -14.20 23.76 -13.78
N ALA A 271 -15.05 24.27 -14.67
CA ALA A 271 -16.49 24.25 -14.49
C ALA A 271 -17.05 22.81 -14.58
N ALA A 272 -16.64 22.08 -15.62
CA ALA A 272 -17.00 20.67 -15.77
C ALA A 272 -16.43 19.83 -14.62
N ALA A 273 -15.15 20.05 -14.23
CA ALA A 273 -14.51 19.35 -13.13
C ALA A 273 -15.27 19.51 -11.80
N MET A 274 -15.68 20.73 -11.45
CA MET A 274 -16.49 21.00 -10.27
C MET A 274 -17.82 20.23 -10.30
N GLY A 275 -18.50 20.23 -11.44
CA GLY A 275 -19.76 19.49 -11.60
C GLY A 275 -19.61 17.97 -11.41
N TRP A 276 -18.49 17.39 -11.85
CA TRP A 276 -18.18 15.98 -11.62
C TRP A 276 -17.79 15.70 -10.16
N TYR A 277 -17.03 16.59 -9.51
CA TYR A 277 -16.75 16.44 -8.07
C TYR A 277 -18.03 16.51 -7.23
N ASP A 278 -18.99 17.36 -7.56
CA ASP A 278 -20.28 17.42 -6.86
C ASP A 278 -21.03 16.09 -6.97
N LYS A 279 -21.06 15.49 -8.17
CA LYS A 279 -21.64 14.16 -8.37
C LYS A 279 -20.88 13.09 -7.58
N ALA A 280 -19.55 13.16 -7.55
CA ALA A 280 -18.72 12.23 -6.79
C ALA A 280 -19.01 12.31 -5.30
N ILE A 281 -19.05 13.52 -4.74
CA ILE A 281 -19.36 13.78 -3.32
C ILE A 281 -20.74 13.21 -2.97
N ALA A 282 -21.74 13.50 -3.78
CA ALA A 282 -23.10 13.01 -3.55
C ALA A 282 -23.18 11.47 -3.59
N ALA A 283 -22.51 10.83 -4.56
CA ALA A 283 -22.52 9.37 -4.72
C ALA A 283 -21.65 8.65 -3.68
N LEU A 284 -20.56 9.27 -3.23
CA LEU A 284 -19.65 8.69 -2.24
C LEU A 284 -20.15 8.86 -0.78
N GLY A 285 -20.89 9.92 -0.50
CA GLY A 285 -21.40 10.18 0.85
C GLY A 285 -20.27 10.30 1.88
N GLN A 286 -20.32 9.46 2.93
CA GLN A 286 -19.30 9.44 4.00
C GLN A 286 -18.20 8.39 3.77
N ARG A 287 -18.14 7.74 2.61
CA ARG A 287 -17.08 6.78 2.32
C ARG A 287 -15.72 7.48 2.28
N PRO A 288 -14.62 6.79 2.66
CA PRO A 288 -13.27 7.39 2.67
C PRO A 288 -12.86 8.10 1.37
N ALA A 289 -13.29 7.57 0.21
CA ALA A 289 -13.02 8.16 -1.09
C ALA A 289 -13.69 9.53 -1.32
N ALA A 290 -14.73 9.88 -0.57
CA ALA A 290 -15.35 11.20 -0.65
C ALA A 290 -14.42 12.31 -0.16
N TYR A 291 -13.52 12.03 0.78
CA TYR A 291 -12.54 13.01 1.23
C TYR A 291 -11.67 13.53 0.07
N GLU A 292 -11.20 12.62 -0.79
CA GLU A 292 -10.43 12.99 -1.97
C GLU A 292 -11.27 13.80 -2.99
N ALA A 293 -12.57 13.53 -3.08
CA ALA A 293 -13.44 14.32 -3.95
C ALA A 293 -13.66 15.75 -3.40
N TRP A 294 -13.79 15.90 -2.08
CA TRP A 294 -13.89 17.21 -1.42
C TRP A 294 -12.61 18.02 -1.57
N THR A 295 -11.45 17.42 -1.31
CA THR A 295 -10.16 18.11 -1.43
C THR A 295 -9.83 18.43 -2.89
N GLY A 296 -10.12 17.53 -3.84
CA GLY A 296 -9.97 17.77 -5.27
C GLY A 296 -10.86 18.93 -5.74
N LYS A 297 -12.12 19.00 -5.28
CA LYS A 297 -12.98 20.16 -5.57
C LYS A 297 -12.38 21.47 -5.04
N ALA A 298 -11.85 21.44 -3.82
CA ALA A 298 -11.19 22.62 -3.25
C ALA A 298 -9.96 23.05 -4.08
N ASP A 299 -9.18 22.10 -4.60
CA ASP A 299 -8.04 22.39 -5.47
C ASP A 299 -8.46 23.01 -6.80
N VAL A 300 -9.51 22.48 -7.42
CA VAL A 300 -10.08 23.05 -8.66
C VAL A 300 -10.58 24.49 -8.42
N LEU A 301 -11.26 24.74 -7.30
CA LEU A 301 -11.70 26.07 -6.91
C LEU A 301 -10.50 27.03 -6.74
N GLN A 302 -9.39 26.55 -6.13
CA GLN A 302 -8.16 27.36 -6.03
C GLN A 302 -7.54 27.66 -7.39
N LYS A 303 -7.50 26.68 -8.31
CA LYS A 303 -7.02 26.87 -9.69
C LYS A 303 -7.90 27.85 -10.45
N ASN A 304 -9.21 27.83 -10.20
CA ASN A 304 -10.18 28.79 -10.72
C ASN A 304 -10.15 30.15 -9.97
N LYS A 305 -9.27 30.34 -8.99
CA LYS A 305 -9.10 31.53 -8.15
C LYS A 305 -10.31 31.87 -7.25
N ASP A 306 -11.24 30.95 -7.06
CA ASP A 306 -12.33 31.09 -6.09
C ASP A 306 -11.88 30.58 -4.71
N TYR A 307 -11.00 31.35 -4.10
CA TYR A 307 -10.35 30.97 -2.84
C TYR A 307 -11.32 30.91 -1.65
N GLN A 308 -12.38 31.72 -1.68
CA GLN A 308 -13.37 31.70 -0.59
C GLN A 308 -14.22 30.42 -0.67
N ALA A 309 -14.66 30.02 -1.86
CA ALA A 309 -15.38 28.76 -2.04
C ALA A 309 -14.48 27.56 -1.71
N ALA A 310 -13.19 27.57 -2.09
CA ALA A 310 -12.23 26.55 -1.72
C ALA A 310 -12.08 26.40 -0.21
N TYR A 311 -11.94 27.52 0.51
CA TYR A 311 -11.88 27.53 1.97
C TYR A 311 -13.13 26.89 2.60
N ASN A 312 -14.31 27.30 2.15
CA ASN A 312 -15.57 26.76 2.65
C ASN A 312 -15.71 25.25 2.35
N THR A 313 -15.25 24.81 1.18
CA THR A 313 -15.26 23.39 0.79
C THR A 313 -14.36 22.55 1.71
N LEU A 314 -13.18 23.06 2.09
CA LEU A 314 -12.30 22.40 3.03
C LEU A 314 -12.91 22.31 4.45
N LEU A 315 -13.61 23.35 4.89
CA LEU A 315 -14.33 23.31 6.17
C LEU A 315 -15.46 22.26 6.15
N GLN A 316 -16.19 22.12 5.04
CA GLN A 316 -17.21 21.12 4.87
C GLN A 316 -16.61 19.71 4.89
N ALA A 317 -15.47 19.52 4.20
CA ALA A 317 -14.74 18.25 4.25
C ALA A 317 -14.32 17.90 5.68
N ALA A 318 -13.77 18.86 6.42
CA ALA A 318 -13.40 18.65 7.82
C ALA A 318 -14.60 18.21 8.65
N GLU A 319 -15.73 18.92 8.59
CA GLU A 319 -16.90 18.57 9.39
C GLU A 319 -17.47 17.18 9.06
N LEU A 320 -17.46 16.80 7.77
CA LEU A 320 -17.93 15.48 7.33
C LEU A 320 -17.05 14.34 7.87
N PHE A 321 -15.74 14.57 7.97
CA PHE A 321 -14.75 13.57 8.43
C PHE A 321 -14.25 13.86 9.85
N LYS A 322 -15.06 14.49 10.68
CA LYS A 322 -14.68 14.93 12.02
C LYS A 322 -14.17 13.81 12.93
N GLU A 323 -14.68 12.59 12.77
CA GLU A 323 -14.26 11.42 13.56
C GLU A 323 -12.93 10.80 13.07
N ASP A 324 -12.43 11.20 11.91
CA ASP A 324 -11.14 10.79 11.36
C ASP A 324 -10.13 11.92 11.59
N GLU A 325 -9.31 11.80 12.66
CA GLU A 325 -8.33 12.81 13.05
C GLU A 325 -7.47 13.26 11.87
N SER A 326 -6.93 12.32 11.09
CA SER A 326 -6.01 12.62 9.99
C SER A 326 -6.67 13.49 8.92
N LYS A 327 -7.89 13.14 8.52
CA LYS A 327 -8.63 13.88 7.49
C LYS A 327 -9.13 15.23 8.01
N TYR A 328 -9.65 15.27 9.24
CA TYR A 328 -10.13 16.49 9.87
C TYR A 328 -9.00 17.52 9.99
N VAL A 329 -7.89 17.12 10.60
CA VAL A 329 -6.73 17.99 10.79
C VAL A 329 -6.16 18.46 9.46
N SER A 330 -5.98 17.53 8.50
CA SER A 330 -5.44 17.87 7.17
C SER A 330 -6.32 18.89 6.43
N ALA A 331 -7.65 18.73 6.46
CA ALA A 331 -8.55 19.67 5.79
C ALA A 331 -8.50 21.08 6.42
N LEU A 332 -8.44 21.16 7.73
CA LEU A 332 -8.37 22.46 8.45
C LEU A 332 -7.00 23.13 8.28
N GLU A 333 -5.91 22.38 8.24
CA GLU A 333 -4.58 22.93 7.95
C GLU A 333 -4.50 23.48 6.52
N GLN A 334 -5.05 22.78 5.54
CA GLN A 334 -5.17 23.27 4.17
C GLN A 334 -6.02 24.56 4.12
N ALA A 335 -7.13 24.62 4.86
CA ALA A 335 -7.96 25.81 4.96
C ALA A 335 -7.19 26.98 5.61
N ALA A 336 -6.43 26.74 6.67
CA ALA A 336 -5.60 27.73 7.34
C ALA A 336 -4.49 28.27 6.42
N GLU A 337 -3.86 27.40 5.65
CA GLU A 337 -2.84 27.79 4.66
C GLU A 337 -3.46 28.64 3.53
N LEU A 338 -4.61 28.26 3.03
CA LEU A 338 -5.35 28.99 2.00
C LEU A 338 -5.75 30.39 2.52
N ALA A 339 -6.24 30.46 3.77
CA ALA A 339 -6.59 31.72 4.43
C ALA A 339 -5.37 32.66 4.55
N GLN A 340 -4.21 32.11 4.87
CA GLN A 340 -2.96 32.88 4.95
C GLN A 340 -2.45 33.34 3.59
N ARG A 341 -2.30 32.40 2.64
CA ARG A 341 -1.56 32.64 1.39
C ARG A 341 -2.37 33.36 0.34
N ARG A 342 -3.66 33.06 0.23
CA ARG A 342 -4.53 33.53 -0.86
C ARG A 342 -5.54 34.57 -0.38
N LEU A 343 -6.28 34.28 0.68
CA LEU A 343 -7.29 35.18 1.21
C LEU A 343 -6.71 36.36 2.00
N LYS A 344 -5.46 36.20 2.49
CA LYS A 344 -4.81 37.17 3.36
C LYS A 344 -5.68 37.54 4.59
N ASN A 345 -6.39 36.57 5.12
CA ASN A 345 -7.36 36.74 6.20
C ASN A 345 -6.92 35.97 7.46
N PRO A 346 -6.25 36.67 8.42
CA PRO A 346 -5.78 36.03 9.64
C PRO A 346 -6.93 35.54 10.56
N SER A 347 -8.12 36.13 10.49
CA SER A 347 -9.28 35.64 11.27
C SER A 347 -9.77 34.28 10.79
N LEU A 348 -9.84 34.05 9.47
CA LEU A 348 -10.17 32.75 8.93
C LEU A 348 -9.09 31.72 9.26
N ARG A 349 -7.82 32.12 9.19
CA ARG A 349 -6.70 31.25 9.59
C ARG A 349 -6.80 30.83 11.04
N ALA A 350 -6.98 31.77 11.96
CA ALA A 350 -7.12 31.50 13.38
C ALA A 350 -8.28 30.53 13.64
N GLY A 351 -9.46 30.81 13.07
CA GLY A 351 -10.63 29.97 13.26
C GLY A 351 -10.44 28.51 12.76
N ALA A 352 -9.68 28.28 11.69
CA ALA A 352 -9.37 26.94 11.25
C ALA A 352 -8.40 26.23 12.22
N LEU A 353 -7.33 26.91 12.68
CA LEU A 353 -6.35 26.37 13.63
C LEU A 353 -6.97 26.10 15.02
N GLU A 354 -7.85 26.99 15.50
CA GLU A 354 -8.61 26.80 16.75
C GLU A 354 -9.47 25.52 16.71
N LYS A 355 -10.13 25.25 15.58
CA LYS A 355 -10.93 24.03 15.40
C LYS A 355 -10.07 22.76 15.51
N VAL A 356 -8.84 22.76 14.96
CA VAL A 356 -7.91 21.63 15.13
C VAL A 356 -7.62 21.38 16.61
N LEU A 357 -7.22 22.43 17.33
CA LEU A 357 -6.84 22.32 18.75
C LEU A 357 -8.01 22.04 19.70
N LEU A 358 -9.22 22.35 19.28
CA LEU A 358 -10.45 22.06 20.04
C LEU A 358 -10.82 20.58 19.90
N ALA A 359 -10.78 20.03 18.68
CA ALA A 359 -11.18 18.66 18.42
C ALA A 359 -10.06 17.67 18.76
N TYR A 360 -8.82 18.01 18.39
CA TYR A 360 -7.65 17.14 18.53
C TYR A 360 -6.46 17.86 19.16
N PRO A 361 -6.54 18.16 20.47
CA PRO A 361 -5.51 18.95 21.16
C PRO A 361 -4.13 18.28 21.23
N ALA A 362 -4.09 16.95 21.05
CA ALA A 362 -2.87 16.14 21.04
C ALA A 362 -2.49 15.61 19.65
N ALA A 363 -3.06 16.17 18.57
CA ALA A 363 -2.69 15.80 17.20
C ALA A 363 -1.15 15.92 17.02
N GLN A 364 -0.60 15.08 16.16
CA GLN A 364 0.84 15.09 15.88
C GLN A 364 1.34 16.48 15.45
N SER A 365 0.51 17.25 14.75
CA SER A 365 0.81 18.62 14.31
C SER A 365 0.50 19.70 15.36
N ALA A 366 -0.07 19.36 16.53
CA ALA A 366 -0.49 20.34 17.54
C ALA A 366 0.60 21.36 17.94
N PRO A 367 1.89 21.00 18.09
CA PRO A 367 2.94 21.98 18.36
C PRO A 367 3.07 23.04 17.25
N GLN A 368 3.02 22.61 15.99
CA GLN A 368 3.04 23.54 14.85
C GLN A 368 1.77 24.39 14.81
N VAL A 369 0.61 23.79 14.99
CA VAL A 369 -0.69 24.48 14.97
C VAL A 369 -0.75 25.55 16.07
N LEU A 370 -0.28 25.25 17.28
CA LEU A 370 -0.17 26.23 18.38
C LEU A 370 0.76 27.39 18.01
N TYR A 371 1.93 27.08 17.43
CA TYR A 371 2.84 28.13 16.99
C TYR A 371 2.21 29.03 15.92
N ASP A 372 1.58 28.44 14.93
CA ASP A 372 0.93 29.14 13.83
C ASP A 372 -0.26 29.96 14.29
N LEU A 373 -1.02 29.48 15.29
CA LEU A 373 -2.13 30.22 15.91
C LEU A 373 -1.61 31.42 16.69
N GLY A 374 -0.60 31.23 17.53
CA GLY A 374 0.03 32.35 18.28
C GLY A 374 0.57 33.42 17.35
N TYR A 375 1.26 33.02 16.27
CA TYR A 375 1.73 33.95 15.25
C TYR A 375 0.59 34.68 14.53
N THR A 376 -0.51 33.97 14.28
CA THR A 376 -1.70 34.56 13.64
C THR A 376 -2.35 35.61 14.56
N TYR A 377 -2.41 35.38 15.88
CA TYR A 377 -2.89 36.35 16.85
C TYR A 377 -1.99 37.58 16.93
N GLU A 378 -0.65 37.42 16.85
CA GLU A 378 0.24 38.57 16.72
C GLU A 378 -0.08 39.44 15.50
N GLN A 379 -0.28 38.80 14.34
CA GLN A 379 -0.66 39.51 13.10
C GLN A 379 -1.99 40.28 13.23
N MET A 380 -2.88 39.79 14.10
CA MET A 380 -4.15 40.45 14.40
C MET A 380 -4.05 41.52 15.50
N GLY A 381 -2.88 41.72 16.07
CA GLY A 381 -2.69 42.61 17.24
C GLY A 381 -3.28 42.08 18.54
N LYS A 382 -3.63 40.79 18.59
CA LYS A 382 -4.21 40.15 19.76
C LYS A 382 -3.12 39.55 20.65
N ASN A 383 -2.26 40.43 21.18
CA ASN A 383 -1.05 40.05 21.88
C ASN A 383 -1.31 39.13 23.08
N ALA A 384 -2.36 39.37 23.87
CA ALA A 384 -2.71 38.53 25.01
C ALA A 384 -3.03 37.08 24.62
N GLN A 385 -3.78 36.91 23.51
CA GLN A 385 -4.10 35.57 22.99
C GLN A 385 -2.85 34.88 22.38
N ALA A 386 -1.97 35.65 21.75
CA ALA A 386 -0.70 35.13 21.24
C ALA A 386 0.19 34.63 22.38
N GLU A 387 0.32 35.44 23.46
CA GLU A 387 1.08 35.10 24.66
C GLU A 387 0.56 33.80 25.30
N GLU A 388 -0.75 33.71 25.55
CA GLU A 388 -1.38 32.52 26.11
C GLU A 388 -1.11 31.28 25.26
N THR A 389 -1.25 31.43 23.94
CA THR A 389 -1.05 30.31 22.99
C THR A 389 0.41 29.85 22.99
N TYR A 390 1.37 30.76 23.01
CA TYR A 390 2.78 30.40 23.08
C TYR A 390 3.16 29.75 24.41
N LYS A 391 2.63 30.27 25.54
CA LYS A 391 2.82 29.64 26.85
C LYS A 391 2.28 28.21 26.87
N ARG A 392 1.08 28.00 26.32
CA ARG A 392 0.50 26.67 26.18
C ARG A 392 1.40 25.72 25.36
N LEU A 393 1.98 26.19 24.25
CA LEU A 393 2.92 25.44 23.46
C LEU A 393 4.17 25.03 24.25
N ILE A 394 4.79 25.99 24.94
CA ILE A 394 6.03 25.79 25.70
C ILE A 394 5.81 24.80 26.85
N ILE A 395 4.67 24.88 27.53
CA ILE A 395 4.32 24.00 28.66
C ILE A 395 4.04 22.58 28.20
N ASN A 396 3.23 22.43 27.16
CA ASN A 396 2.76 21.11 26.72
C ASN A 396 3.80 20.36 25.87
N TYR A 397 4.68 21.08 25.17
CA TYR A 397 5.64 20.52 24.22
C TYR A 397 7.06 21.11 24.37
N PRO A 398 7.66 21.04 25.56
CA PRO A 398 8.89 21.80 25.89
C PRO A 398 10.11 21.39 25.05
N THR A 399 10.13 20.17 24.51
CA THR A 399 11.25 19.64 23.71
C THR A 399 11.03 19.81 22.20
N ASP A 400 9.85 20.29 21.77
CA ASP A 400 9.58 20.49 20.35
C ASP A 400 10.29 21.74 19.80
N LYS A 401 10.69 21.69 18.54
CA LYS A 401 11.33 22.82 17.84
C LYS A 401 10.50 24.10 17.84
N TYR A 402 9.16 23.97 17.85
CA TYR A 402 8.26 25.12 17.87
C TYR A 402 8.19 25.79 19.25
N ALA A 403 8.46 25.07 20.35
CA ALA A 403 8.54 25.66 21.67
C ALA A 403 9.68 26.70 21.77
N SER A 404 10.87 26.38 21.26
CA SER A 404 12.00 27.32 21.21
C SER A 404 11.69 28.55 20.37
N ARG A 405 10.96 28.38 19.26
CA ARG A 405 10.51 29.51 18.44
C ARG A 405 9.46 30.36 19.16
N ALA A 406 8.52 29.74 19.84
CA ALA A 406 7.50 30.40 20.65
C ALA A 406 8.12 31.20 21.79
N GLN A 407 9.11 30.65 22.49
CA GLN A 407 9.86 31.36 23.53
C GLN A 407 10.49 32.64 23.00
N SER A 408 11.09 32.57 21.81
CA SER A 408 11.70 33.78 21.17
C SER A 408 10.66 34.82 20.77
N ARG A 409 9.45 34.42 20.40
CA ARG A 409 8.33 35.33 20.08
C ARG A 409 7.78 35.96 21.34
N LEU A 410 7.55 35.14 22.38
CA LEU A 410 7.04 35.58 23.67
C LEU A 410 7.92 36.70 24.28
N SER A 411 9.25 36.50 24.30
CA SER A 411 10.19 37.49 24.78
C SER A 411 10.19 38.83 24.02
N ARG A 412 9.62 38.89 22.83
CA ARG A 412 9.42 40.14 22.05
C ARG A 412 8.09 40.78 22.34
N LEU A 413 7.05 40.02 22.70
CA LEU A 413 5.74 40.56 23.07
C LEU A 413 5.75 41.20 24.45
N GLU A 414 6.67 40.79 25.34
CA GLU A 414 6.83 41.30 26.70
C GLU A 414 7.66 42.61 26.77
N LYS A 415 8.26 43.02 25.63
CA LYS A 415 9.01 44.31 25.52
C LYS A 415 8.17 45.40 24.94
#